data_d130fb681d138a3b801ca40fee8f4ac2
#
_entry.id   d130fb681d138a3b801ca40fee8f4ac2
#
_cell.length_a   1.000
_cell.length_b   1.000
_cell.length_c   1.000
_cell.angle_alpha   90.00
_cell.angle_beta   90.00
_cell.angle_gamma   90.00
#
_symmetry.space_group_name_H-M   'P 1'
#
loop_
_entity.id
_entity.type
_entity.pdbx_description
1 polymer ?
#
loop_
_entity_poly.entity_id
_entity_poly.type
_entity_poly.pdbx_seq_one_letter_code
_entity_poly.pdbx_strand_id
1 'polypeptide(L)' 'MTLREARKIFKKEIAPYLPDQGRATLDAAFNDWTDSLAKNGEITEKQYMTWTRT' A
#
# COMPACT_ATOMS: atom_id res chain seq x y z
N MET A 1 8.70 -8.65 2.05
CA MET A 1 7.73 -7.86 2.84
C MET A 1 6.39 -8.57 2.86
N THR A 2 5.74 -8.64 4.01
CA THR A 2 4.41 -9.21 4.13
C THR A 2 3.35 -8.11 4.04
N LEU A 3 2.10 -8.49 3.79
CA LEU A 3 1.00 -7.51 3.76
C LEU A 3 0.85 -6.80 5.11
N ARG A 4 1.03 -7.53 6.19
CA ARG A 4 0.98 -6.94 7.54
C ARG A 4 2.04 -5.86 7.72
N GLU A 5 3.26 -6.14 7.29
CA GLU A 5 4.36 -5.17 7.35
C GLU A 5 4.08 -3.97 6.45
N ALA A 6 3.58 -4.22 5.25
CA ALA A 6 3.25 -3.15 4.31
C ALA A 6 2.18 -2.23 4.89
N ARG A 7 1.13 -2.78 5.47
CA ARG A 7 0.07 -1.98 6.10
C ARG A 7 0.60 -1.15 7.25
N LYS A 8 1.50 -1.71 8.04
CA LYS A 8 2.10 -1.02 9.18
C LYS A 8 2.94 0.17 8.70
N ILE A 9 3.76 -0.05 7.69
CA ILE A 9 4.62 1.00 7.13
C ILE A 9 3.76 2.10 6.49
N PHE A 10 2.76 1.71 5.72
CA PHE A 10 1.85 2.65 5.08
C PHE A 10 1.16 3.54 6.12
N LYS A 11 0.64 2.94 7.16
CA LYS A 11 -0.07 3.65 8.21
C LYS A 11 0.84 4.62 8.96
N LYS A 12 2.12 4.28 9.08
CA LYS A 12 3.10 5.10 9.79
C LYS A 12 3.66 6.23 8.92
N GLU A 13 3.96 5.92 7.66
CA GLU A 13 4.75 6.83 6.81
C GLU A 13 3.95 7.54 5.73
N ILE A 14 2.80 7.00 5.34
CA ILE A 14 2.02 7.53 4.22
C ILE A 14 0.69 8.12 4.67
N ALA A 15 -0.07 7.36 5.43
CA ALA A 15 -1.38 7.79 5.88
C ALA A 15 -1.39 9.16 6.60
N PRO A 16 -0.40 9.48 7.47
CA PRO A 16 -0.40 10.78 8.15
C PRO A 16 -0.28 11.99 7.20
N TYR A 17 0.24 11.78 6.01
CA TYR A 17 0.44 12.85 5.03
C TYR A 17 -0.74 13.02 4.07
N LEU A 18 -1.75 12.17 4.18
CA LEU A 18 -2.90 12.25 3.30
C LEU A 18 -3.87 13.34 3.81
N PRO A 19 -4.45 14.12 2.88
CA PRO A 19 -5.37 15.19 3.27
C PRO A 19 -6.69 14.67 3.84
N ASP A 20 -7.05 13.44 3.48
CA ASP A 20 -8.28 12.81 3.91
C ASP A 20 -7.97 11.43 4.47
N GLN A 21 -8.55 11.11 5.62
CA GLN A 21 -8.37 9.80 6.27
C GLN A 21 -9.53 8.86 5.97
N GLY A 22 -10.37 9.19 5.01
CA GLY A 22 -11.47 8.35 4.58
C GLY A 22 -10.97 7.04 3.99
N ARG A 23 -11.77 5.99 4.13
CA ARG A 23 -11.38 4.65 3.68
C ARG A 23 -11.05 4.60 2.19
N ALA A 24 -11.86 5.29 1.38
CA ALA A 24 -11.62 5.30 -0.07
C ALA A 24 -10.29 5.95 -0.42
N THR A 25 -9.94 7.04 0.25
CA THR A 25 -8.67 7.73 0.04
C THR A 25 -7.50 6.85 0.47
N LEU A 26 -7.63 6.20 1.62
CA LEU A 26 -6.59 5.31 2.13
C LEU A 26 -6.39 4.10 1.21
N ASP A 27 -7.47 3.52 0.71
CA ASP A 27 -7.39 2.38 -0.20
C ASP A 27 -6.71 2.76 -1.52
N ALA A 28 -7.06 3.89 -2.08
CA ALA A 28 -6.46 4.37 -3.32
C ALA A 28 -4.97 4.67 -3.12
N ALA A 29 -4.63 5.31 -2.02
CA ALA A 29 -3.22 5.62 -1.71
C ALA A 29 -2.42 4.35 -1.46
N PHE A 30 -3.00 3.37 -0.79
CA PHE A 30 -2.35 2.09 -0.55
C PHE A 30 -2.08 1.36 -1.87
N ASN A 31 -3.04 1.37 -2.78
CA ASN A 31 -2.89 0.79 -4.11
C ASN A 31 -1.74 1.44 -4.87
N ASP A 32 -1.69 2.76 -4.89
CA ASP A 32 -0.63 3.53 -5.55
C ASP A 32 0.74 3.19 -4.97
N TRP A 33 0.81 3.15 -3.65
CA TRP A 33 2.05 2.87 -2.96
C TRP A 33 2.55 1.46 -3.24
N THR A 34 1.67 0.46 -3.20
CA THR A 34 2.04 -0.93 -3.48
C THR A 34 2.46 -1.11 -4.94
N ASP A 35 1.84 -0.37 -5.85
CA ASP A 35 2.27 -0.37 -7.25
C ASP A 35 3.72 0.09 -7.38
N SER A 36 4.08 1.14 -6.65
CA SER A 36 5.46 1.62 -6.60
C SER A 36 6.42 0.58 -6.03
N LEU A 37 6.00 -0.13 -4.98
CA LEU A 37 6.82 -1.19 -4.40
C LEU A 37 7.07 -2.31 -5.41
N ALA A 38 6.06 -2.67 -6.18
CA ALA A 38 6.20 -3.69 -7.20
C ALA A 38 7.16 -3.25 -8.31
N LYS A 39 7.06 -1.99 -8.73
CA LYS A 39 7.94 -1.43 -9.75
C LYS A 39 9.39 -1.37 -9.29
N ASN A 40 9.61 -1.13 -8.01
CA ASN A 40 10.95 -1.07 -7.43
C ASN A 40 11.49 -2.44 -7.03
N GLY A 41 10.70 -3.50 -7.19
CA GLY A 41 11.14 -4.86 -6.87
C GLY A 41 11.10 -5.20 -5.39
N GLU A 42 10.48 -4.38 -4.57
CA GLU A 42 10.37 -4.64 -3.13
C GLU A 42 9.30 -5.66 -2.81
N ILE A 43 8.32 -5.79 -3.68
CA ILE A 43 7.33 -6.88 -3.62
C ILE A 43 7.22 -7.48 -5.02
N THR A 44 6.75 -8.73 -5.09
CA THR A 44 6.55 -9.37 -6.37
C THR A 44 5.23 -8.93 -6.98
N GLU A 45 5.10 -9.10 -8.29
CA GLU A 45 3.85 -8.84 -8.99
C GLU A 45 2.71 -9.69 -8.41
N LYS A 46 3.02 -10.93 -8.05
CA LYS A 46 2.06 -11.83 -7.43
C LYS A 46 1.56 -11.28 -6.08
N GLN A 47 2.47 -10.74 -5.28
CA GLN A 47 2.11 -10.13 -4.00
C GLN A 47 1.22 -8.90 -4.24
N TYR A 48 1.59 -8.06 -5.18
CA TYR A 48 0.82 -6.87 -5.52
C TYR A 48 -0.62 -7.25 -5.91
N MET A 49 -0.76 -8.23 -6.80
CA MET A 49 -2.08 -8.67 -7.24
C MET A 49 -2.91 -9.26 -6.11
N THR A 50 -2.28 -10.01 -5.22
CA THR A 50 -2.96 -10.59 -4.06
C THR A 50 -3.42 -9.52 -3.09
N TRP A 51 -2.58 -8.53 -2.84
CA TRP A 51 -2.88 -7.47 -1.89
C TRP A 51 -4.00 -6.54 -2.37
N THR A 52 -4.05 -6.28 -3.65
CA THR A 52 -5.06 -5.37 -4.20
C THR A 52 -6.45 -6.00 -4.32
N ARG A 53 -6.53 -7.31 -4.22
CA ARG A 53 -7.82 -8.02 -4.26
C ARG A 53 -8.53 -8.10 -2.91
N THR A 54 -7.82 -7.80 -1.87
CA THR A 54 -8.39 -7.80 -0.53
C THR A 54 -8.74 -6.38 -0.10
#